data_5a7da4ab5f5c93b9d17adfc504784e4a
#
_entry.id   5a7da4ab5f5c93b9d17adfc504784e4a
#
_cell.length_a   1.000
_cell.length_b   1.000
_cell.length_c   1.000
_cell.angle_alpha   90.00
_cell.angle_beta   90.00
_cell.angle_gamma   90.00
#
_symmetry.space_group_name_H-M   'P 1'
#
loop_
_entity.id
_entity.type
_entity.pdbx_description
1 polymer ?
#
loop_
_entity_poly.entity_id
_entity_poly.type
_entity_poly.pdbx_seq_one_letter_code
_entity_poly.pdbx_strand_id
1 'polypeptide(L)'
;MSHQSNSPRPTDTVDPLHDPDPGHCIDVKPVIRLPNPIPAAAWVVIIFGSLERMAFYGGSIPFQNYIQRSGAVNDWPGRLGKGQITATALNQVFYFLSYLTPVAASLLCDQWFGKFTVIATSAIMGCIGWAIIAGTSVSSVPVDGGMTGLVVGMLLVAVSSGSVSSIVPAFAADQASHLIAQTVEYQNGYQVIRDPSLDVQHIFHWYYLYINGIGTIGSIATPFIEHYVSYLAVFLFAFGSMVAPSILIFTYKSRFALVPPTDNLIAYSWKAFATAYSERQYRRSKNIPLEPSFLDHAKESVLLNSVRSGIAPSEEPSTTSLSRGVPDGFVDDLSRAISTCRILPGLVVFWLAFNQCSHNLLSQAAQMRRPPWLSNDLMTNFNPIALTLFLPFVESVLFPWLRKKNIELLPMARISIGFALVAISMVYASVLQFYIYRSGPFFDHPGGRSNDISVWWQVPPYIIIALAEIFAVVTSLEYAYVRAPPSMKTIVSAMNVVPNAGSALLVYALLPLNRDPLLTWNFACIAILAGISTVWFYWFFRDEDTKWGKEMDSKREILKENYELVTRGGS
;
A
#
# COMPACT_ATOMS: atom_id res chain seq x y z
N MET A 1 -21.67 53.63 -47.79
CA MET A 1 -22.85 53.66 -46.92
C MET A 1 -22.40 53.25 -45.53
N SER A 2 -22.35 54.24 -44.74
CA SER A 2 -21.99 54.54 -43.37
C SER A 2 -22.45 53.52 -42.31
N HIS A 3 -21.48 53.00 -41.53
CA HIS A 3 -21.74 52.44 -40.24
C HIS A 3 -21.27 53.41 -39.14
N GLN A 4 -22.21 53.96 -38.41
CA GLN A 4 -21.96 54.78 -37.24
C GLN A 4 -21.70 53.86 -36.03
N SER A 5 -20.58 54.11 -35.38
CA SER A 5 -20.20 53.63 -34.07
C SER A 5 -20.93 54.43 -32.99
N ASN A 6 -21.69 53.77 -32.10
CA ASN A 6 -22.21 54.39 -30.89
C ASN A 6 -21.41 53.89 -29.66
N SER A 7 -20.57 54.78 -29.13
CA SER A 7 -19.97 54.66 -27.80
C SER A 7 -20.89 55.34 -26.78
N PRO A 8 -21.19 54.73 -25.60
CA PRO A 8 -21.87 55.44 -24.52
C PRO A 8 -20.85 56.25 -23.69
N ARG A 9 -21.25 57.47 -23.37
CA ARG A 9 -20.57 58.45 -22.49
C ARG A 9 -20.66 58.05 -21.03
N PRO A 10 -19.72 58.44 -20.16
CA PRO A 10 -19.76 58.28 -18.74
C PRO A 10 -20.36 59.57 -18.11
N THR A 11 -21.49 59.44 -17.46
CA THR A 11 -21.96 60.32 -16.38
C THR A 11 -23.21 59.70 -15.78
N ASP A 12 -23.07 59.15 -14.58
CA ASP A 12 -24.09 59.29 -13.57
C ASP A 12 -23.44 59.12 -12.19
N THR A 13 -23.56 60.19 -11.45
CA THR A 13 -23.11 60.40 -10.08
C THR A 13 -23.84 59.43 -9.16
N VAL A 14 -23.07 58.65 -8.40
CA VAL A 14 -23.59 57.82 -7.30
C VAL A 14 -23.95 58.71 -6.14
N ASP A 15 -25.23 58.74 -5.80
CA ASP A 15 -25.77 59.34 -4.58
C ASP A 15 -25.39 58.45 -3.38
N PRO A 16 -24.74 58.96 -2.35
CA PRO A 16 -24.51 58.23 -1.12
C PRO A 16 -25.72 58.45 -0.20
N LEU A 17 -26.33 57.35 0.22
CA LEU A 17 -27.30 57.22 1.32
C LEU A 17 -28.58 56.47 0.88
N HIS A 18 -28.44 55.17 0.74
CA HIS A 18 -29.58 54.31 1.03
C HIS A 18 -29.07 53.21 1.98
N ASP A 19 -29.45 53.31 3.26
CA ASP A 19 -29.28 52.30 4.27
C ASP A 19 -29.95 51.01 3.77
N PRO A 20 -29.26 49.85 3.77
CA PRO A 20 -29.93 48.61 3.42
C PRO A 20 -30.86 48.21 4.57
N ASP A 21 -32.11 48.00 4.21
CA ASP A 21 -33.18 47.46 5.02
C ASP A 21 -32.73 46.24 5.85
N PRO A 22 -32.86 46.24 7.20
CA PRO A 22 -32.34 45.13 8.04
C PRO A 22 -33.23 43.87 8.04
N GLY A 23 -33.95 43.60 6.95
CA GLY A 23 -34.93 42.51 6.83
C GLY A 23 -34.61 41.41 5.81
N HIS A 24 -33.57 41.52 4.99
CA HIS A 24 -33.23 40.48 4.03
C HIS A 24 -32.08 39.59 4.59
N CYS A 25 -32.44 38.64 5.45
CA CYS A 25 -31.59 37.46 5.65
C CYS A 25 -31.42 36.80 4.28
N ILE A 26 -30.27 36.99 3.65
CA ILE A 26 -29.85 36.16 2.51
C ILE A 26 -29.75 34.75 3.07
N ASP A 27 -30.74 33.94 2.73
CA ASP A 27 -30.75 32.50 3.03
C ASP A 27 -29.59 31.89 2.25
N VAL A 28 -28.37 31.91 2.83
CA VAL A 28 -27.19 31.29 2.26
C VAL A 28 -27.42 29.78 2.32
N LYS A 29 -28.08 29.26 1.29
CA LYS A 29 -28.27 27.83 1.16
C LYS A 29 -26.89 27.15 1.19
N PRO A 30 -26.70 26.08 1.98
CA PRO A 30 -25.41 25.45 2.11
C PRO A 30 -24.90 24.98 0.74
N VAL A 31 -23.73 25.46 0.34
CA VAL A 31 -23.08 25.07 -0.91
C VAL A 31 -22.58 23.63 -0.75
N ILE A 32 -23.22 22.70 -1.46
CA ILE A 32 -22.84 21.28 -1.43
C ILE A 32 -21.68 21.09 -2.41
N ARG A 33 -20.56 20.56 -1.90
CA ARG A 33 -19.43 20.16 -2.74
C ARG A 33 -19.55 18.68 -3.11
N LEU A 34 -19.53 18.38 -4.38
CA LEU A 34 -19.57 17.00 -4.90
C LEU A 34 -18.38 16.75 -5.84
N PRO A 35 -17.88 15.50 -5.90
CA PRO A 35 -16.87 15.13 -6.89
C PRO A 35 -17.47 15.14 -8.31
N ASN A 36 -16.61 15.30 -9.30
CA ASN A 36 -16.97 15.09 -10.69
C ASN A 36 -17.24 13.60 -10.98
N PRO A 37 -18.00 13.26 -12.03
CA PRO A 37 -18.10 11.88 -12.49
C PRO A 37 -16.72 11.39 -12.93
N ILE A 38 -16.38 10.15 -12.54
CA ILE A 38 -15.08 9.54 -12.87
C ILE A 38 -14.94 9.43 -14.39
N PRO A 39 -13.85 9.96 -14.99
CA PRO A 39 -13.61 9.86 -16.43
C PRO A 39 -13.50 8.40 -16.89
N ALA A 40 -13.94 8.11 -18.12
CA ALA A 40 -13.82 6.77 -18.69
C ALA A 40 -12.37 6.26 -18.73
N ALA A 41 -11.40 7.14 -18.92
CA ALA A 41 -9.98 6.82 -18.84
C ALA A 41 -9.57 6.29 -17.45
N ALA A 42 -10.05 6.91 -16.37
CA ALA A 42 -9.79 6.45 -15.01
C ALA A 42 -10.44 5.07 -14.76
N TRP A 43 -11.66 4.84 -15.25
CA TRP A 43 -12.30 3.53 -15.16
C TRP A 43 -11.52 2.42 -15.86
N VAL A 44 -10.95 2.68 -17.04
CA VAL A 44 -10.10 1.71 -17.75
C VAL A 44 -8.89 1.34 -16.91
N VAL A 45 -8.26 2.32 -16.25
CA VAL A 45 -7.10 2.10 -15.38
C VAL A 45 -7.50 1.33 -14.11
N ILE A 46 -8.65 1.64 -13.51
CA ILE A 46 -9.20 0.93 -12.34
C ILE A 46 -9.48 -0.54 -12.69
N ILE A 47 -10.13 -0.80 -13.83
CA ILE A 47 -10.43 -2.17 -14.30
C ILE A 47 -9.13 -2.94 -14.56
N PHE A 48 -8.13 -2.30 -15.20
CA PHE A 48 -6.83 -2.92 -15.41
C PHE A 48 -6.19 -3.37 -14.10
N GLY A 49 -6.07 -2.46 -13.12
CA GLY A 49 -5.47 -2.78 -11.82
C GLY A 49 -6.25 -3.85 -11.05
N SER A 50 -7.57 -3.86 -11.16
CA SER A 50 -8.43 -4.82 -10.46
C SER A 50 -8.31 -6.23 -11.03
N LEU A 51 -8.29 -6.38 -12.36
CA LEU A 51 -8.11 -7.67 -13.02
C LEU A 51 -6.67 -8.19 -12.86
N GLU A 52 -5.68 -7.29 -12.82
CA GLU A 52 -4.31 -7.66 -12.47
C GLU A 52 -4.23 -8.21 -11.04
N ARG A 53 -4.92 -7.58 -10.06
CA ARG A 53 -5.00 -8.11 -8.70
C ARG A 53 -5.72 -9.47 -8.66
N MET A 54 -6.75 -9.69 -9.48
CA MET A 54 -7.39 -10.99 -9.62
C MET A 54 -6.42 -12.06 -10.13
N ALA A 55 -5.59 -11.73 -11.13
CA ALA A 55 -4.55 -12.61 -11.62
C ALA A 55 -3.49 -12.91 -10.53
N PHE A 56 -3.05 -11.87 -9.81
CA PHE A 56 -2.03 -11.99 -8.78
C PHE A 56 -2.51 -12.85 -7.59
N TYR A 57 -3.62 -12.47 -6.95
CA TYR A 57 -4.14 -13.22 -5.80
C TYR A 57 -4.65 -14.59 -6.19
N GLY A 58 -5.44 -14.68 -7.28
CA GLY A 58 -5.97 -15.95 -7.75
C GLY A 58 -4.88 -16.92 -8.19
N GLY A 59 -3.88 -16.45 -8.92
CA GLY A 59 -2.79 -17.31 -9.41
C GLY A 59 -1.76 -17.69 -8.35
N SER A 60 -1.51 -16.85 -7.34
CA SER A 60 -0.47 -17.10 -6.33
C SER A 60 -0.91 -18.01 -5.18
N ILE A 61 -2.20 -18.01 -4.81
CA ILE A 61 -2.72 -18.84 -3.72
C ILE A 61 -2.38 -20.32 -3.91
N PRO A 62 -2.59 -20.94 -5.09
CA PRO A 62 -2.29 -22.34 -5.30
C PRO A 62 -0.79 -22.69 -5.35
N PHE A 63 0.13 -21.73 -5.41
CA PHE A 63 1.58 -22.01 -5.50
C PHE A 63 2.07 -22.91 -4.37
N GLN A 64 1.60 -22.71 -3.14
CA GLN A 64 2.02 -23.52 -1.99
C GLN A 64 1.71 -25.01 -2.23
N ASN A 65 0.48 -25.34 -2.60
CA ASN A 65 0.05 -26.72 -2.85
C ASN A 65 0.72 -27.29 -4.10
N TYR A 66 0.81 -26.50 -5.17
CA TYR A 66 1.45 -26.89 -6.44
C TYR A 66 2.90 -27.33 -6.27
N ILE A 67 3.67 -26.60 -5.45
CA ILE A 67 5.08 -26.88 -5.19
C ILE A 67 5.24 -27.99 -4.15
N GLN A 68 4.46 -27.92 -3.05
CA GLN A 68 4.63 -28.76 -1.88
C GLN A 68 4.30 -30.23 -2.15
N ARG A 69 3.21 -30.50 -2.88
CA ARG A 69 2.62 -31.84 -3.03
C ARG A 69 3.05 -32.50 -4.34
N SER A 70 3.34 -33.80 -4.28
CA SER A 70 3.42 -34.68 -5.46
C SER A 70 2.02 -35.12 -5.84
N GLY A 71 1.71 -35.24 -7.13
CA GLY A 71 0.38 -35.54 -7.69
C GLY A 71 -0.51 -36.45 -6.85
N ALA A 72 -1.68 -36.77 -7.26
CA ALA A 72 -2.81 -37.37 -6.51
C ALA A 72 -2.43 -38.27 -5.30
N VAL A 73 -2.07 -37.65 -4.16
CA VAL A 73 -2.04 -38.33 -2.87
C VAL A 73 -3.24 -37.82 -2.08
N ASN A 74 -4.19 -38.71 -1.76
CA ASN A 74 -5.37 -38.45 -0.95
C ASN A 74 -6.34 -37.39 -1.50
N ASP A 75 -6.84 -37.52 -2.73
CA ASP A 75 -7.86 -36.70 -3.36
C ASP A 75 -7.55 -35.20 -3.51
N TRP A 76 -6.35 -34.76 -3.17
CA TRP A 76 -5.94 -33.37 -3.30
C TRP A 76 -4.85 -33.19 -4.36
N PRO A 77 -5.06 -32.24 -5.29
CA PRO A 77 -4.11 -32.01 -6.35
C PRO A 77 -2.78 -31.48 -5.81
N GLY A 78 -1.71 -31.93 -6.38
CA GLY A 78 -0.33 -31.45 -6.22
C GLY A 78 0.43 -31.77 -7.48
N ARG A 79 1.65 -31.24 -7.66
CA ARG A 79 2.40 -31.55 -8.86
C ARG A 79 3.90 -31.74 -8.66
N LEU A 80 4.58 -30.78 -8.02
CA LEU A 80 6.04 -30.75 -8.02
C LEU A 80 6.67 -31.62 -6.92
N GLY A 81 5.97 -31.84 -5.80
CA GLY A 81 6.44 -32.71 -4.71
C GLY A 81 7.73 -32.29 -4.04
N LYS A 82 8.07 -30.99 -4.08
CA LYS A 82 9.35 -30.47 -3.51
C LYS A 82 9.28 -30.19 -2.01
N GLY A 83 8.15 -30.46 -1.36
CA GLY A 83 7.96 -30.31 0.08
C GLY A 83 7.67 -28.90 0.55
N GLN A 84 7.29 -28.76 1.82
CA GLN A 84 6.82 -27.50 2.42
C GLN A 84 7.91 -26.43 2.47
N ILE A 85 9.14 -26.80 2.84
CA ILE A 85 10.25 -25.84 2.97
C ILE A 85 10.52 -25.14 1.62
N THR A 86 10.61 -25.91 0.54
CA THR A 86 10.85 -25.36 -0.81
C THR A 86 9.71 -24.49 -1.27
N ALA A 87 8.46 -24.90 -1.03
CA ALA A 87 7.27 -24.12 -1.36
C ALA A 87 7.26 -22.78 -0.63
N THR A 88 7.49 -22.79 0.69
CA THR A 88 7.56 -21.56 1.49
C THR A 88 8.71 -20.66 1.05
N ALA A 89 9.90 -21.23 0.79
CA ALA A 89 11.05 -20.43 0.35
C ALA A 89 10.80 -19.72 -0.98
N LEU A 90 10.23 -20.40 -1.97
CA LEU A 90 9.91 -19.79 -3.28
C LEU A 90 8.82 -18.74 -3.17
N ASN A 91 7.77 -19.00 -2.39
CA ASN A 91 6.73 -18.01 -2.14
C ASN A 91 7.32 -16.75 -1.47
N GLN A 92 8.29 -16.90 -0.56
CA GLN A 92 8.93 -15.73 0.06
C GLN A 92 9.77 -14.93 -0.93
N VAL A 93 10.48 -15.56 -1.89
CA VAL A 93 11.15 -14.84 -2.98
C VAL A 93 10.15 -14.06 -3.82
N PHE A 94 9.02 -14.69 -4.17
CA PHE A 94 7.95 -14.07 -4.93
C PHE A 94 7.38 -12.81 -4.23
N TYR A 95 7.00 -12.94 -2.96
CA TYR A 95 6.47 -11.81 -2.19
C TYR A 95 7.54 -10.75 -1.91
N PHE A 96 8.78 -11.15 -1.59
CA PHE A 96 9.89 -10.21 -1.43
C PHE A 96 10.06 -9.30 -2.65
N LEU A 97 10.12 -9.88 -3.83
CA LEU A 97 10.22 -9.11 -5.08
C LEU A 97 8.97 -8.27 -5.33
N SER A 98 7.77 -8.82 -5.13
CA SER A 98 6.52 -8.10 -5.33
C SER A 98 6.39 -6.86 -4.45
N TYR A 99 6.96 -6.88 -3.23
CA TYR A 99 6.90 -5.75 -2.29
C TYR A 99 8.13 -4.82 -2.35
N LEU A 100 9.23 -5.26 -2.95
CA LEU A 100 10.40 -4.42 -3.19
C LEU A 100 10.28 -3.63 -4.50
N THR A 101 9.75 -4.25 -5.53
CA THR A 101 9.60 -3.67 -6.88
C THR A 101 8.80 -2.37 -6.92
N PRO A 102 7.73 -2.13 -6.11
CA PRO A 102 7.00 -0.87 -6.09
C PRO A 102 7.89 0.35 -5.93
N VAL A 103 8.91 0.28 -5.08
CA VAL A 103 9.84 1.39 -4.87
C VAL A 103 10.69 1.63 -6.12
N ALA A 104 11.29 0.57 -6.67
CA ALA A 104 12.11 0.67 -7.88
C ALA A 104 11.26 1.17 -9.08
N ALA A 105 10.06 0.63 -9.24
CA ALA A 105 9.16 1.02 -10.32
C ALA A 105 8.70 2.48 -10.22
N SER A 106 8.39 2.97 -9.01
CA SER A 106 8.02 4.37 -8.79
C SER A 106 9.18 5.31 -9.14
N LEU A 107 10.40 4.95 -8.76
CA LEU A 107 11.60 5.72 -9.09
C LEU A 107 11.87 5.76 -10.60
N LEU A 108 11.79 4.60 -11.29
CA LEU A 108 11.94 4.52 -12.75
C LEU A 108 10.86 5.30 -13.50
N CYS A 109 9.64 5.26 -12.97
CA CYS A 109 8.48 5.94 -13.51
C CYS A 109 8.64 7.46 -13.48
N ASP A 110 8.94 7.98 -12.30
CA ASP A 110 8.97 9.42 -12.07
C ASP A 110 10.18 10.09 -12.73
N GLN A 111 11.31 9.37 -12.90
CA GLN A 111 12.53 9.95 -13.47
C GLN A 111 12.66 9.81 -14.99
N TRP A 112 12.30 8.64 -15.57
CA TRP A 112 12.73 8.33 -16.93
C TRP A 112 11.61 7.95 -17.89
N PHE A 113 10.68 7.09 -17.47
CA PHE A 113 9.80 6.42 -18.43
C PHE A 113 8.36 6.92 -18.44
N GLY A 114 7.92 7.60 -17.39
CA GLY A 114 6.52 7.98 -17.23
C GLY A 114 5.60 6.80 -16.88
N LYS A 115 4.45 7.11 -16.27
CA LYS A 115 3.54 6.12 -15.68
C LYS A 115 3.00 5.11 -16.68
N PHE A 116 2.56 5.57 -17.85
CA PHE A 116 2.01 4.69 -18.89
C PHE A 116 3.02 3.66 -19.39
N THR A 117 4.27 4.08 -19.65
CA THR A 117 5.30 3.18 -20.17
C THR A 117 5.64 2.06 -19.19
N VAL A 118 5.75 2.40 -17.89
CA VAL A 118 6.04 1.40 -16.86
C VAL A 118 4.85 0.44 -16.68
N ILE A 119 3.60 0.93 -16.71
CA ILE A 119 2.41 0.07 -16.68
C ILE A 119 2.39 -0.86 -17.90
N ALA A 120 2.65 -0.35 -19.09
CA ALA A 120 2.63 -1.12 -20.34
C ALA A 120 3.70 -2.22 -20.36
N THR A 121 4.93 -1.91 -19.96
CA THR A 121 6.01 -2.90 -19.86
C THR A 121 5.72 -3.96 -18.80
N SER A 122 5.18 -3.55 -17.65
CA SER A 122 4.76 -4.46 -16.58
C SER A 122 3.62 -5.38 -17.02
N ALA A 123 2.65 -4.86 -17.77
CA ALA A 123 1.56 -5.66 -18.34
C ALA A 123 2.08 -6.76 -19.28
N ILE A 124 3.02 -6.43 -20.16
CA ILE A 124 3.67 -7.42 -21.04
C ILE A 124 4.43 -8.46 -20.23
N MET A 125 5.23 -8.03 -19.25
CA MET A 125 5.97 -8.95 -18.37
C MET A 125 5.04 -9.90 -17.62
N GLY A 126 3.92 -9.39 -17.07
CA GLY A 126 2.92 -10.19 -16.39
C GLY A 126 2.26 -11.23 -17.31
N CYS A 127 1.89 -10.83 -18.53
CA CYS A 127 1.36 -11.76 -19.53
C CYS A 127 2.36 -12.87 -19.87
N ILE A 128 3.64 -12.53 -20.09
CA ILE A 128 4.70 -13.52 -20.37
C ILE A 128 4.89 -14.44 -19.16
N GLY A 129 4.96 -13.90 -17.94
CA GLY A 129 5.14 -14.67 -16.72
C GLY A 129 4.01 -15.70 -16.52
N TRP A 130 2.75 -15.29 -16.62
CA TRP A 130 1.61 -16.21 -16.50
C TRP A 130 1.54 -17.22 -17.67
N ALA A 131 1.92 -16.82 -18.89
CA ALA A 131 2.01 -17.75 -20.02
C ALA A 131 3.05 -18.85 -19.80
N ILE A 132 4.22 -18.50 -19.25
CA ILE A 132 5.28 -19.48 -18.93
C ILE A 132 4.79 -20.44 -17.84
N ILE A 133 4.19 -19.93 -16.75
CA ILE A 133 3.65 -20.76 -15.66
C ILE A 133 2.59 -21.72 -16.22
N ALA A 134 1.63 -21.21 -17.00
CA ALA A 134 0.59 -22.04 -17.60
C ALA A 134 1.16 -23.09 -18.56
N GLY A 135 2.05 -22.69 -19.47
CA GLY A 135 2.67 -23.60 -20.46
C GLY A 135 3.49 -24.72 -19.82
N THR A 136 4.20 -24.41 -18.73
CA THR A 136 5.03 -25.42 -18.02
C THR A 136 4.22 -26.23 -16.99
N SER A 137 2.97 -25.84 -16.72
CA SER A 137 2.07 -26.61 -15.86
C SER A 137 1.36 -27.76 -16.58
N VAL A 138 1.51 -27.92 -17.90
CA VAL A 138 0.93 -29.00 -18.69
C VAL A 138 1.51 -30.35 -18.25
N SER A 139 0.67 -31.39 -18.14
CA SER A 139 1.04 -32.72 -17.61
C SER A 139 2.18 -33.40 -18.36
N SER A 140 2.37 -33.08 -19.65
CA SER A 140 3.45 -33.63 -20.49
C SER A 140 4.85 -33.06 -20.16
N VAL A 141 4.92 -31.93 -19.42
CA VAL A 141 6.20 -31.33 -19.06
C VAL A 141 6.81 -32.06 -17.85
N PRO A 142 8.10 -32.45 -17.87
CA PRO A 142 8.76 -33.05 -16.71
C PRO A 142 8.73 -32.14 -15.48
N VAL A 143 8.75 -32.71 -14.28
CA VAL A 143 8.71 -31.98 -13.00
C VAL A 143 9.76 -30.87 -12.91
N ASP A 144 10.98 -31.14 -13.36
CA ASP A 144 12.06 -30.15 -13.32
C ASP A 144 11.85 -29.01 -14.32
N GLY A 145 11.29 -29.30 -15.51
CA GLY A 145 10.86 -28.27 -16.46
C GLY A 145 9.72 -27.43 -15.90
N GLY A 146 8.75 -28.06 -15.23
CA GLY A 146 7.67 -27.39 -14.52
C GLY A 146 8.18 -26.48 -13.41
N MET A 147 9.18 -26.92 -12.65
CA MET A 147 9.81 -26.14 -11.59
C MET A 147 10.55 -24.93 -12.14
N THR A 148 11.36 -25.11 -13.19
CA THR A 148 12.10 -24.01 -13.83
C THR A 148 11.15 -22.95 -14.40
N GLY A 149 10.11 -23.40 -15.12
CA GLY A 149 9.12 -22.48 -15.68
C GLY A 149 8.34 -21.74 -14.62
N LEU A 150 7.97 -22.40 -13.52
CA LEU A 150 7.34 -21.77 -12.38
C LEU A 150 8.23 -20.65 -11.80
N VAL A 151 9.51 -20.94 -11.51
CA VAL A 151 10.43 -19.95 -10.93
C VAL A 151 10.60 -18.73 -11.84
N VAL A 152 10.86 -18.95 -13.13
CA VAL A 152 11.02 -17.86 -14.10
C VAL A 152 9.72 -17.04 -14.20
N GLY A 153 8.57 -17.70 -14.29
CA GLY A 153 7.28 -17.02 -14.35
C GLY A 153 6.97 -16.26 -13.08
N MET A 154 7.24 -16.83 -11.89
CA MET A 154 7.06 -16.15 -10.60
C MET A 154 7.90 -14.86 -10.53
N LEU A 155 9.16 -14.89 -10.98
CA LEU A 155 10.00 -13.68 -10.99
C LEU A 155 9.42 -12.58 -11.88
N LEU A 156 8.96 -12.93 -13.09
CA LEU A 156 8.35 -11.98 -14.02
C LEU A 156 7.03 -11.41 -13.46
N VAL A 157 6.17 -12.28 -12.91
CA VAL A 157 4.89 -11.85 -12.31
C VAL A 157 5.13 -10.98 -11.08
N ALA A 158 6.10 -11.31 -10.22
CA ALA A 158 6.42 -10.51 -9.03
C ALA A 158 6.83 -9.09 -9.39
N VAL A 159 7.74 -8.94 -10.36
CA VAL A 159 8.19 -7.62 -10.85
C VAL A 159 7.05 -6.87 -11.52
N SER A 160 6.26 -7.53 -12.35
CA SER A 160 5.09 -6.95 -13.01
C SER A 160 4.08 -6.42 -12.00
N SER A 161 3.63 -7.27 -11.10
CA SER A 161 2.58 -6.98 -10.12
C SER A 161 3.01 -5.90 -9.11
N GLY A 162 4.26 -5.96 -8.65
CA GLY A 162 4.83 -4.93 -7.79
C GLY A 162 4.83 -3.56 -8.47
N SER A 163 5.25 -3.48 -9.75
CA SER A 163 5.25 -2.22 -10.51
C SER A 163 3.83 -1.67 -10.71
N VAL A 164 2.88 -2.52 -11.06
CA VAL A 164 1.48 -2.14 -11.27
C VAL A 164 0.86 -1.58 -10.01
N SER A 165 1.10 -2.22 -8.85
CA SER A 165 0.48 -1.85 -7.58
C SER A 165 0.79 -0.43 -7.11
N SER A 166 1.98 0.09 -7.41
CA SER A 166 2.40 1.42 -7.00
C SER A 166 1.97 2.52 -7.96
N ILE A 167 1.92 2.23 -9.26
CA ILE A 167 1.77 3.25 -10.29
C ILE A 167 0.30 3.42 -10.73
N VAL A 168 -0.47 2.33 -10.77
CA VAL A 168 -1.86 2.35 -11.27
C VAL A 168 -2.77 3.31 -10.48
N PRO A 169 -2.78 3.36 -9.13
CA PRO A 169 -3.63 4.31 -8.41
C PRO A 169 -3.27 5.77 -8.72
N ALA A 170 -1.98 6.09 -8.82
CA ALA A 170 -1.52 7.43 -9.18
C ALA A 170 -1.88 7.77 -10.63
N PHE A 171 -1.76 6.83 -11.56
CA PHE A 171 -2.13 7.03 -12.97
C PHE A 171 -3.64 7.18 -13.15
N ALA A 172 -4.46 6.48 -12.37
CA ALA A 172 -5.91 6.66 -12.34
C ALA A 172 -6.29 8.08 -11.87
N ALA A 173 -5.63 8.58 -10.82
CA ALA A 173 -5.84 9.94 -10.30
C ALA A 173 -5.43 11.02 -11.33
N ASP A 174 -4.35 10.80 -12.09
CA ASP A 174 -3.91 11.73 -13.13
C ASP A 174 -4.99 11.94 -14.21
N GLN A 175 -5.85 10.95 -14.46
CA GLN A 175 -6.92 11.06 -15.47
C GLN A 175 -8.00 12.08 -15.06
N ALA A 176 -8.07 12.50 -13.79
CA ALA A 176 -8.97 13.54 -13.31
C ALA A 176 -8.28 14.91 -13.16
N SER A 177 -6.96 15.01 -13.32
CA SER A 177 -6.18 16.24 -13.10
C SER A 177 -6.55 17.41 -14.00
N HIS A 178 -7.25 17.16 -15.13
CA HIS A 178 -7.72 18.17 -16.08
C HIS A 178 -9.12 18.70 -15.80
N LEU A 179 -9.81 18.16 -14.78
CA LEU A 179 -11.16 18.61 -14.43
C LEU A 179 -11.08 19.95 -13.70
N ILE A 180 -11.81 20.93 -14.20
CA ILE A 180 -11.88 22.29 -13.63
C ILE A 180 -13.06 22.36 -12.67
N ALA A 181 -12.93 23.13 -11.60
CA ALA A 181 -14.04 23.42 -10.70
C ALA A 181 -15.20 24.05 -11.48
N GLN A 182 -16.37 23.43 -11.45
CA GLN A 182 -17.58 23.92 -12.12
C GLN A 182 -18.70 24.11 -11.12
N THR A 183 -19.34 25.27 -11.17
CA THR A 183 -20.59 25.49 -10.45
C THR A 183 -21.74 24.99 -11.32
N VAL A 184 -22.47 24.00 -10.84
CA VAL A 184 -23.63 23.43 -11.53
C VAL A 184 -24.89 23.81 -10.74
N GLU A 185 -25.81 24.54 -11.35
CA GLU A 185 -27.14 24.79 -10.79
C GLU A 185 -28.02 23.55 -10.99
N TYR A 186 -28.53 23.01 -9.90
CA TYR A 186 -29.52 21.92 -9.96
C TYR A 186 -30.95 22.52 -10.05
N GLN A 187 -31.87 21.78 -10.66
CA GLN A 187 -33.26 22.18 -10.93
C GLN A 187 -34.07 22.64 -9.70
N ASN A 188 -33.55 22.46 -8.48
CA ASN A 188 -34.16 22.86 -7.21
C ASN A 188 -33.53 24.13 -6.60
N GLY A 189 -32.75 24.91 -7.37
CA GLY A 189 -32.12 26.14 -6.90
C GLY A 189 -30.98 25.95 -5.90
N TYR A 190 -30.44 24.72 -5.72
CA TYR A 190 -29.24 24.49 -4.96
C TYR A 190 -28.02 24.63 -5.88
N GLN A 191 -27.06 25.44 -5.45
CA GLN A 191 -25.76 25.51 -6.14
C GLN A 191 -24.85 24.40 -5.64
N VAL A 192 -24.38 23.57 -6.57
CA VAL A 192 -23.41 22.51 -6.29
C VAL A 192 -22.09 22.89 -6.94
N ILE A 193 -21.04 22.99 -6.14
CA ILE A 193 -19.68 23.17 -6.64
C ILE A 193 -19.07 21.78 -6.83
N ARG A 194 -18.68 21.47 -8.06
CA ARG A 194 -17.85 20.29 -8.37
C ARG A 194 -16.40 20.63 -8.07
N ASP A 195 -15.85 19.96 -7.05
CA ASP A 195 -14.53 20.26 -6.49
C ASP A 195 -13.52 19.20 -6.93
N PRO A 196 -12.52 19.53 -7.77
CA PRO A 196 -11.50 18.60 -8.23
C PRO A 196 -10.67 17.96 -7.10
N SER A 197 -10.61 18.61 -5.93
CA SER A 197 -9.93 18.05 -4.77
C SER A 197 -10.61 16.77 -4.24
N LEU A 198 -11.93 16.65 -4.44
CA LEU A 198 -12.72 15.46 -4.09
C LEU A 198 -12.63 14.37 -5.16
N ASP A 199 -12.26 14.70 -6.41
CA ASP A 199 -12.18 13.73 -7.50
C ASP A 199 -11.12 12.67 -7.25
N VAL A 200 -9.95 13.08 -6.79
CA VAL A 200 -8.84 12.17 -6.48
C VAL A 200 -9.26 11.19 -5.38
N GLN A 201 -9.88 11.71 -4.31
CA GLN A 201 -10.39 10.87 -3.21
C GLN A 201 -11.45 9.89 -3.71
N HIS A 202 -12.35 10.34 -4.58
CA HIS A 202 -13.41 9.52 -5.17
C HIS A 202 -12.85 8.40 -6.04
N ILE A 203 -11.84 8.68 -6.88
CA ILE A 203 -11.13 7.69 -7.70
C ILE A 203 -10.43 6.66 -6.83
N PHE A 204 -9.70 7.08 -5.78
CA PHE A 204 -9.03 6.15 -4.86
C PHE A 204 -10.03 5.24 -4.13
N HIS A 205 -11.20 5.75 -3.75
CA HIS A 205 -12.26 4.97 -3.13
C HIS A 205 -12.76 3.84 -4.03
N TRP A 206 -13.08 4.16 -5.29
CA TRP A 206 -13.51 3.17 -6.28
C TRP A 206 -12.38 2.20 -6.65
N TYR A 207 -11.17 2.71 -6.85
CA TYR A 207 -10.01 1.86 -7.09
C TYR A 207 -9.86 0.82 -5.97
N TYR A 208 -9.86 1.25 -4.71
CA TYR A 208 -9.71 0.36 -3.56
C TYR A 208 -10.84 -0.67 -3.45
N LEU A 209 -12.06 -0.26 -3.69
CA LEU A 209 -13.22 -1.16 -3.71
C LEU A 209 -13.08 -2.23 -4.80
N TYR A 210 -12.72 -1.84 -6.01
CA TYR A 210 -12.64 -2.76 -7.14
C TYR A 210 -11.44 -3.72 -7.02
N ILE A 211 -10.26 -3.26 -6.60
CA ILE A 211 -9.09 -4.15 -6.46
C ILE A 211 -9.31 -5.21 -5.38
N ASN A 212 -9.94 -4.85 -4.26
CA ASN A 212 -10.24 -5.82 -3.21
C ASN A 212 -11.40 -6.74 -3.60
N GLY A 213 -12.49 -6.20 -4.14
CA GLY A 213 -13.64 -7.00 -4.55
C GLY A 213 -13.31 -8.01 -5.65
N ILE A 214 -12.71 -7.55 -6.74
CA ILE A 214 -12.35 -8.41 -7.89
C ILE A 214 -11.18 -9.34 -7.52
N GLY A 215 -10.21 -8.86 -6.73
CA GLY A 215 -9.12 -9.69 -6.21
C GLY A 215 -9.63 -10.85 -5.34
N THR A 216 -10.61 -10.59 -4.47
CA THR A 216 -11.25 -11.62 -3.63
C THR A 216 -12.04 -12.63 -4.48
N ILE A 217 -12.71 -12.19 -5.55
CA ILE A 217 -13.37 -13.14 -6.49
C ILE A 217 -12.33 -14.10 -7.07
N GLY A 218 -11.17 -13.61 -7.50
CA GLY A 218 -10.07 -14.45 -7.99
C GLY A 218 -9.57 -15.44 -6.95
N SER A 219 -9.33 -14.98 -5.73
CA SER A 219 -8.82 -15.81 -4.64
C SER A 219 -9.80 -16.87 -4.15
N ILE A 220 -11.11 -16.66 -4.33
CA ILE A 220 -12.14 -17.67 -4.05
C ILE A 220 -12.29 -18.64 -5.23
N ALA A 221 -12.30 -18.14 -6.46
CA ALA A 221 -12.55 -18.96 -7.65
C ALA A 221 -11.43 -19.97 -7.90
N THR A 222 -10.17 -19.58 -7.72
CA THR A 222 -9.04 -20.44 -8.12
C THR A 222 -8.85 -21.70 -7.30
N PRO A 223 -9.10 -21.78 -5.98
CA PRO A 223 -9.09 -23.03 -5.25
C PRO A 223 -10.16 -24.03 -5.72
N PHE A 224 -11.33 -23.54 -6.17
CA PHE A 224 -12.34 -24.41 -6.80
C PHE A 224 -11.87 -24.92 -8.15
N ILE A 225 -11.27 -24.05 -8.98
CA ILE A 225 -10.70 -24.45 -10.28
C ILE A 225 -9.55 -25.44 -10.07
N GLU A 226 -8.69 -25.23 -9.08
CA GLU A 226 -7.62 -26.15 -8.68
C GLU A 226 -8.18 -27.54 -8.35
N HIS A 227 -9.19 -27.58 -7.49
CA HIS A 227 -9.74 -28.81 -6.96
C HIS A 227 -10.54 -29.60 -8.00
N TYR A 228 -11.43 -28.92 -8.76
CA TYR A 228 -12.37 -29.60 -9.66
C TYR A 228 -11.90 -29.73 -11.12
N VAL A 229 -10.90 -28.94 -11.53
CA VAL A 229 -10.41 -28.94 -12.92
C VAL A 229 -8.93 -29.28 -12.99
N SER A 230 -8.04 -28.32 -12.74
CA SER A 230 -6.58 -28.53 -12.76
C SER A 230 -5.79 -27.25 -12.44
N TYR A 231 -4.50 -27.39 -12.11
CA TYR A 231 -3.58 -26.26 -12.01
C TYR A 231 -3.39 -25.51 -13.33
N LEU A 232 -3.40 -26.20 -14.46
CA LEU A 232 -3.35 -25.55 -15.77
C LEU A 232 -4.49 -24.57 -15.95
N ALA A 233 -5.72 -24.97 -15.57
CA ALA A 233 -6.90 -24.12 -15.65
C ALA A 233 -6.78 -22.88 -14.75
N VAL A 234 -6.21 -23.01 -13.54
CA VAL A 234 -5.92 -21.89 -12.63
C VAL A 234 -4.96 -20.89 -13.28
N PHE A 235 -3.86 -21.38 -13.84
CA PHE A 235 -2.84 -20.49 -14.43
C PHE A 235 -3.31 -19.87 -15.76
N LEU A 236 -4.16 -20.58 -16.53
CA LEU A 236 -4.83 -20.00 -17.69
C LEU A 236 -5.86 -18.93 -17.29
N PHE A 237 -6.58 -19.13 -16.18
CA PHE A 237 -7.47 -18.12 -15.63
C PHE A 237 -6.68 -16.85 -15.24
N ALA A 238 -5.55 -16.99 -14.54
CA ALA A 238 -4.68 -15.86 -14.20
C ALA A 238 -4.10 -15.18 -15.45
N PHE A 239 -3.68 -15.97 -16.45
CA PHE A 239 -3.21 -15.45 -17.74
C PHE A 239 -4.30 -14.64 -18.45
N GLY A 240 -5.51 -15.17 -18.56
CA GLY A 240 -6.66 -14.47 -19.18
C GLY A 240 -7.01 -13.18 -18.45
N SER A 241 -6.98 -13.21 -17.11
CA SER A 241 -7.21 -12.05 -16.26
C SER A 241 -6.15 -10.96 -16.42
N MET A 242 -4.95 -11.29 -16.88
CA MET A 242 -3.89 -10.33 -17.19
C MET A 242 -3.92 -9.85 -18.64
N VAL A 243 -4.22 -10.72 -19.60
CA VAL A 243 -4.23 -10.39 -21.03
C VAL A 243 -5.38 -9.45 -21.40
N ALA A 244 -6.61 -9.77 -20.95
CA ALA A 244 -7.78 -8.98 -21.29
C ALA A 244 -7.67 -7.49 -20.93
N PRO A 245 -7.32 -7.12 -19.69
CA PRO A 245 -7.13 -5.72 -19.33
C PRO A 245 -5.88 -5.09 -19.96
N SER A 246 -4.85 -5.89 -20.28
CA SER A 246 -3.68 -5.40 -21.01
C SER A 246 -4.06 -4.94 -22.43
N ILE A 247 -4.86 -5.71 -23.14
CA ILE A 247 -5.39 -5.29 -24.45
C ILE A 247 -6.20 -4.00 -24.31
N LEU A 248 -7.04 -3.90 -23.29
CA LEU A 248 -7.86 -2.72 -23.04
C LEU A 248 -7.00 -1.46 -22.81
N ILE A 249 -5.96 -1.54 -21.97
CA ILE A 249 -5.11 -0.38 -21.66
C ILE A 249 -4.28 0.05 -22.87
N PHE A 250 -3.83 -0.87 -23.73
CA PHE A 250 -3.12 -0.55 -24.96
C PHE A 250 -4.02 0.11 -26.01
N THR A 251 -5.26 -0.39 -26.17
CA THR A 251 -6.22 0.18 -27.12
C THR A 251 -6.67 1.58 -26.71
N TYR A 252 -6.69 1.87 -25.40
CA TYR A 252 -7.13 3.16 -24.87
C TYR A 252 -6.01 4.21 -24.77
N LYS A 253 -4.77 3.87 -25.15
CA LYS A 253 -3.56 4.70 -25.00
C LYS A 253 -3.73 6.15 -25.48
N SER A 254 -4.35 6.37 -26.61
CA SER A 254 -4.52 7.71 -27.22
C SER A 254 -5.47 8.64 -26.46
N ARG A 255 -6.22 8.10 -25.49
CA ARG A 255 -7.21 8.86 -24.70
C ARG A 255 -6.75 9.13 -23.27
N PHE A 256 -5.58 8.63 -22.87
CA PHE A 256 -5.03 8.90 -21.55
C PHE A 256 -4.37 10.28 -21.47
N ALA A 257 -4.58 10.96 -20.36
CA ALA A 257 -3.80 12.11 -19.96
C ALA A 257 -2.41 11.63 -19.49
N LEU A 258 -1.39 11.90 -20.31
CA LEU A 258 -0.02 11.51 -20.01
C LEU A 258 0.69 12.69 -19.33
N VAL A 259 1.02 12.53 -18.07
CA VAL A 259 1.84 13.49 -17.31
C VAL A 259 3.30 13.14 -17.56
N PRO A 260 4.13 14.11 -18.06
CA PRO A 260 5.55 13.87 -18.24
C PRO A 260 6.24 13.58 -16.91
N PRO A 261 7.35 12.79 -16.89
CA PRO A 261 8.13 12.55 -15.69
C PRO A 261 8.62 13.88 -15.10
N THR A 262 8.56 14.00 -13.79
CA THR A 262 9.05 15.17 -13.04
C THR A 262 10.52 14.98 -12.75
N ASP A 263 11.34 15.96 -13.15
CA ASP A 263 12.80 15.87 -13.07
C ASP A 263 13.34 15.78 -11.64
N ASN A 264 14.25 14.83 -11.43
CA ASN A 264 15.35 14.91 -10.47
C ASN A 264 15.13 14.61 -8.99
N LEU A 265 14.03 13.98 -8.54
CA LEU A 265 13.85 13.66 -7.11
C LEU A 265 15.02 12.83 -6.54
N ILE A 266 15.46 11.78 -7.27
CA ILE A 266 16.59 10.94 -6.82
C ILE A 266 17.92 11.72 -6.92
N ALA A 267 18.11 12.44 -8.01
CA ALA A 267 19.34 13.21 -8.18
C ALA A 267 19.50 14.28 -7.09
N TYR A 268 18.41 14.99 -6.77
CA TYR A 268 18.41 15.94 -5.65
C TYR A 268 18.55 15.25 -4.29
N SER A 269 17.89 14.12 -4.06
CA SER A 269 18.04 13.36 -2.82
C SER A 269 19.47 12.86 -2.67
N TRP A 270 20.04 12.23 -3.71
CA TRP A 270 21.44 11.79 -3.69
C TRP A 270 22.40 12.95 -3.45
N LYS A 271 22.18 14.05 -4.16
CA LYS A 271 22.97 15.27 -3.98
C LYS A 271 22.86 15.80 -2.56
N ALA A 272 21.65 15.83 -1.97
CA ALA A 272 21.45 16.23 -0.58
C ALA A 272 22.24 15.35 0.39
N PHE A 273 22.17 14.02 0.24
CA PHE A 273 22.94 13.10 1.08
C PHE A 273 24.44 13.25 0.90
N ALA A 274 24.93 13.33 -0.34
CA ALA A 274 26.36 13.47 -0.63
C ALA A 274 26.92 14.81 -0.09
N THR A 275 26.18 15.90 -0.30
CA THR A 275 26.56 17.24 0.20
C THR A 275 26.50 17.28 1.73
N ALA A 276 25.44 16.74 2.35
CA ALA A 276 25.33 16.67 3.81
C ALA A 276 26.50 15.88 4.44
N TYR A 277 26.87 14.75 3.82
CA TYR A 277 27.98 13.93 4.30
C TYR A 277 29.32 14.66 4.19
N SER A 278 29.62 15.25 3.03
CA SER A 278 30.89 15.97 2.81
C SER A 278 31.01 17.21 3.71
N GLU A 279 29.94 18.01 3.83
CA GLU A 279 29.92 19.20 4.67
C GLU A 279 30.03 18.83 6.16
N ARG A 280 29.34 17.81 6.62
CA ARG A 280 29.44 17.33 8.00
C ARG A 280 30.84 16.82 8.33
N GLN A 281 31.52 16.14 7.41
CA GLN A 281 32.89 15.67 7.57
C GLN A 281 33.86 16.85 7.60
N TYR A 282 33.69 17.84 6.73
CA TYR A 282 34.45 19.07 6.70
C TYR A 282 34.33 19.86 8.02
N ARG A 283 33.10 20.08 8.52
CA ARG A 283 32.84 20.77 9.80
C ARG A 283 33.48 20.04 10.98
N ARG A 284 33.41 18.70 11.00
CA ARG A 284 34.10 17.89 12.02
C ARG A 284 35.60 18.07 11.99
N SER A 285 36.24 18.08 10.82
CA SER A 285 37.69 18.25 10.67
C SER A 285 38.20 19.64 11.12
N LYS A 286 37.31 20.64 11.04
CA LYS A 286 37.61 22.04 11.40
C LYS A 286 37.07 22.47 12.77
N ASN A 287 36.49 21.55 13.56
CA ASN A 287 35.84 21.83 14.84
C ASN A 287 34.74 22.92 14.77
N ILE A 288 34.00 22.98 13.63
CA ILE A 288 32.91 23.91 13.43
C ILE A 288 31.62 23.28 14.02
N PRO A 289 30.72 24.08 14.63
CA PRO A 289 29.44 23.58 15.13
C PRO A 289 28.66 22.83 14.04
N LEU A 290 28.10 21.67 14.41
CA LEU A 290 27.27 20.87 13.52
C LEU A 290 25.84 21.37 13.57
N GLU A 291 25.16 21.29 12.42
CA GLU A 291 23.72 21.55 12.35
C GLU A 291 22.92 20.46 13.10
N PRO A 292 21.73 20.80 13.63
CA PRO A 292 20.90 19.87 14.41
C PRO A 292 20.53 18.59 13.65
N SER A 293 20.20 18.72 12.36
CA SER A 293 19.86 17.57 11.50
C SER A 293 21.01 17.26 10.54
N PHE A 294 21.17 15.97 10.20
CA PHE A 294 22.16 15.54 9.21
C PHE A 294 21.97 16.23 7.86
N LEU A 295 20.72 16.29 7.40
CA LEU A 295 20.38 16.86 6.09
C LEU A 295 20.48 18.39 6.04
N ASP A 296 20.37 19.08 7.17
CA ASP A 296 20.50 20.54 7.20
C ASP A 296 21.84 21.03 6.67
N HIS A 297 22.89 20.21 6.77
CA HIS A 297 24.19 20.50 6.17
C HIS A 297 24.17 20.60 4.63
N ALA A 298 23.13 20.11 3.97
CA ALA A 298 22.95 20.20 2.51
C ALA A 298 22.15 21.43 2.06
N LYS A 299 21.56 22.19 2.99
CA LYS A 299 20.77 23.38 2.68
C LYS A 299 21.64 24.44 2.02
N GLU A 300 21.12 25.05 0.98
CA GLU A 300 21.79 26.13 0.27
C GLU A 300 22.09 27.32 1.20
N SER A 301 21.13 27.67 2.08
CA SER A 301 21.30 28.75 3.08
C SER A 301 22.46 28.48 4.04
N VAL A 302 22.65 27.24 4.48
CA VAL A 302 23.72 26.84 5.39
C VAL A 302 25.10 26.91 4.70
N LEU A 303 25.17 26.46 3.45
CA LEU A 303 26.40 26.54 2.65
C LEU A 303 26.78 27.98 2.33
N LEU A 304 25.82 28.82 1.95
CA LEU A 304 26.05 30.25 1.71
C LEU A 304 26.51 30.99 2.98
N ASN A 305 25.93 30.67 4.13
CA ASN A 305 26.35 31.28 5.41
C ASN A 305 27.79 30.85 5.81
N SER A 306 28.16 29.60 5.53
CA SER A 306 29.52 29.13 5.79
C SER A 306 30.58 29.82 4.91
N VAL A 307 30.23 30.15 3.67
CA VAL A 307 31.07 30.94 2.76
C VAL A 307 31.16 32.41 3.22
N ARG A 308 30.02 33.02 3.58
CA ARG A 308 29.98 34.43 4.05
C ARG A 308 30.74 34.64 5.36
N SER A 309 30.75 33.67 6.25
CA SER A 309 31.46 33.73 7.53
C SER A 309 32.97 33.36 7.43
N GLY A 310 33.50 33.15 6.21
CA GLY A 310 34.91 32.79 6.01
C GLY A 310 35.29 31.40 6.53
N ILE A 311 34.30 30.58 6.85
CA ILE A 311 34.48 29.24 7.39
C ILE A 311 34.81 28.24 6.28
N ALA A 312 34.25 28.43 5.09
CA ALA A 312 34.61 27.67 3.89
C ALA A 312 35.74 28.35 3.13
N PRO A 313 36.67 27.61 2.47
CA PRO A 313 37.69 28.21 1.62
C PRO A 313 37.02 29.07 0.55
N SER A 314 37.41 30.33 0.47
CA SER A 314 37.06 31.22 -0.63
C SER A 314 37.83 30.81 -1.89
N GLU A 315 37.62 29.62 -2.41
CA GLU A 315 37.79 29.43 -3.84
C GLU A 315 36.73 30.31 -4.50
N GLU A 316 37.15 31.15 -5.45
CA GLU A 316 36.34 32.15 -6.13
C GLU A 316 34.91 31.71 -6.30
N PRO A 317 33.89 32.60 -6.20
CA PRO A 317 32.50 32.27 -6.47
C PRO A 317 32.34 31.91 -7.96
N SER A 318 33.02 30.86 -8.37
CA SER A 318 32.74 30.20 -9.62
C SER A 318 31.31 29.67 -9.49
N THR A 319 30.54 29.84 -10.54
CA THR A 319 29.17 29.36 -10.71
C THR A 319 28.95 27.91 -10.25
N THR A 320 30.03 27.16 -10.02
CA THR A 320 30.08 25.78 -9.50
C THR A 320 29.81 25.66 -7.99
N SER A 321 30.05 26.66 -7.17
CA SER A 321 29.77 26.59 -5.72
C SER A 321 28.29 26.82 -5.38
N LEU A 322 27.61 27.68 -6.14
CA LEU A 322 26.16 27.84 -6.10
C LEU A 322 25.40 26.56 -6.57
N SER A 323 26.06 25.75 -7.43
CA SER A 323 25.48 24.49 -7.89
C SER A 323 25.60 23.32 -6.88
N ARG A 324 26.31 23.49 -5.76
CA ARG A 324 26.46 22.43 -4.74
C ARG A 324 25.29 22.33 -3.77
N GLY A 325 24.61 23.42 -3.45
CA GLY A 325 23.46 23.42 -2.55
C GLY A 325 22.22 22.74 -3.16
N VAL A 326 21.35 22.32 -2.27
CA VAL A 326 20.01 21.82 -2.62
C VAL A 326 19.01 22.82 -2.03
N PRO A 327 17.91 23.16 -2.73
CA PRO A 327 16.92 24.10 -2.22
C PRO A 327 16.46 23.72 -0.80
N ASP A 328 16.42 24.66 0.11
CA ASP A 328 16.11 24.44 1.53
C ASP A 328 14.76 23.74 1.71
N GLY A 329 13.73 24.16 0.94
CA GLY A 329 12.41 23.53 0.99
C GLY A 329 12.42 22.04 0.60
N PHE A 330 13.26 21.65 -0.37
CA PHE A 330 13.43 20.25 -0.74
C PHE A 330 14.10 19.43 0.37
N VAL A 331 15.13 20.01 1.02
CA VAL A 331 15.83 19.36 2.14
C VAL A 331 14.89 19.16 3.32
N ASP A 332 14.04 20.15 3.62
CA ASP A 332 13.03 20.06 4.67
C ASP A 332 11.98 19.00 4.36
N ASP A 333 11.50 18.92 3.12
CA ASP A 333 10.58 17.89 2.65
C ASP A 333 11.21 16.50 2.74
N LEU A 334 12.46 16.34 2.30
CA LEU A 334 13.20 15.07 2.38
C LEU A 334 13.40 14.64 3.85
N SER A 335 13.77 15.57 4.73
CA SER A 335 13.92 15.30 6.16
C SER A 335 12.59 14.85 6.79
N ARG A 336 11.48 15.49 6.44
CA ARG A 336 10.14 15.12 6.89
C ARG A 336 9.71 13.75 6.36
N ALA A 337 9.97 13.45 5.08
CA ALA A 337 9.70 12.14 4.49
C ALA A 337 10.46 11.01 5.20
N ILE A 338 11.76 11.19 5.45
CA ILE A 338 12.59 10.21 6.17
C ILE A 338 12.10 10.03 7.61
N SER A 339 11.76 11.11 8.30
CA SER A 339 11.24 11.04 9.67
C SER A 339 9.91 10.27 9.72
N THR A 340 9.06 10.43 8.71
CA THR A 340 7.81 9.68 8.58
C THR A 340 8.06 8.19 8.34
N CYS A 341 9.05 7.84 7.53
CA CYS A 341 9.42 6.44 7.25
C CYS A 341 10.11 5.74 8.44
N ARG A 342 10.48 6.46 9.50
CA ARG A 342 11.20 5.91 10.67
C ARG A 342 10.45 4.78 11.38
N ILE A 343 9.11 4.79 11.35
CA ILE A 343 8.28 3.74 11.99
C ILE A 343 8.24 2.45 11.17
N LEU A 344 8.49 2.52 9.86
CA LEU A 344 8.27 1.41 8.93
C LEU A 344 9.12 0.17 9.23
N PRO A 345 10.43 0.27 9.56
CA PRO A 345 11.23 -0.90 9.92
C PRO A 345 10.64 -1.69 11.10
N GLY A 346 9.95 -1.02 12.03
CA GLY A 346 9.26 -1.67 13.14
C GLY A 346 8.14 -2.60 12.71
N LEU A 347 7.52 -2.36 11.54
CA LEU A 347 6.42 -3.18 11.03
C LEU A 347 6.86 -4.53 10.42
N VAL A 348 8.16 -4.79 10.28
CA VAL A 348 8.67 -6.03 9.66
C VAL A 348 8.18 -7.28 10.40
N VAL A 349 8.18 -7.25 11.75
CA VAL A 349 7.70 -8.37 12.56
C VAL A 349 6.18 -8.55 12.46
N PHE A 350 5.42 -7.46 12.32
CA PHE A 350 3.99 -7.54 12.05
C PHE A 350 3.72 -8.30 10.75
N TRP A 351 4.40 -7.92 9.67
CA TRP A 351 4.26 -8.57 8.37
C TRP A 351 4.73 -10.03 8.38
N LEU A 352 5.75 -10.36 9.19
CA LEU A 352 6.17 -11.75 9.40
C LEU A 352 5.01 -12.62 9.93
N ALA A 353 4.30 -12.13 10.94
CA ALA A 353 3.17 -12.85 11.52
C ALA A 353 1.93 -12.84 10.60
N PHE A 354 1.66 -11.71 9.93
CA PHE A 354 0.58 -11.59 8.94
C PHE A 354 0.72 -12.59 7.78
N ASN A 355 1.91 -12.70 7.22
CA ASN A 355 2.18 -13.57 6.07
C ASN A 355 2.02 -15.07 6.38
N GLN A 356 1.88 -15.45 7.68
CA GLN A 356 1.56 -16.83 8.04
C GLN A 356 0.18 -17.27 7.49
N CYS A 357 -0.72 -16.33 7.20
CA CYS A 357 -2.02 -16.62 6.56
C CYS A 357 -1.88 -17.41 5.27
N SER A 358 -0.91 -17.03 4.44
CA SER A 358 -0.71 -17.60 3.10
C SER A 358 0.27 -18.78 3.06
N HIS A 359 0.90 -19.11 4.18
CA HIS A 359 1.93 -20.14 4.24
C HIS A 359 1.67 -21.21 5.30
N ASN A 360 2.05 -20.95 6.53
CA ASN A 360 2.02 -21.98 7.57
C ASN A 360 0.61 -22.27 8.09
N LEU A 361 -0.30 -21.26 8.15
CA LEU A 361 -1.71 -21.53 8.45
C LEU A 361 -2.37 -22.35 7.33
N LEU A 362 -1.98 -22.10 6.07
CA LEU A 362 -2.45 -22.90 4.95
C LEU A 362 -2.00 -24.36 5.06
N SER A 363 -0.73 -24.59 5.41
CA SER A 363 -0.18 -25.93 5.66
C SER A 363 -0.82 -26.60 6.88
N GLN A 364 -1.13 -25.84 7.95
CA GLN A 364 -1.88 -26.30 9.13
C GLN A 364 -3.29 -26.75 8.75
N ALA A 365 -4.02 -25.95 7.91
CA ALA A 365 -5.34 -26.33 7.41
C ALA A 365 -5.31 -27.67 6.63
N ALA A 366 -4.22 -27.92 5.92
CA ALA A 366 -4.03 -29.16 5.17
C ALA A 366 -3.93 -30.39 6.09
N GLN A 367 -3.52 -30.22 7.34
CA GLN A 367 -3.38 -31.28 8.34
C GLN A 367 -4.66 -31.51 9.17
N MET A 368 -5.75 -30.77 8.88
CA MET A 368 -7.03 -30.83 9.60
C MET A 368 -8.13 -31.50 8.79
N ARG A 369 -9.11 -32.09 9.47
CA ARG A 369 -10.29 -32.69 8.83
C ARG A 369 -11.14 -31.60 8.19
N ARG A 370 -11.35 -31.71 6.88
CA ARG A 370 -12.09 -30.75 6.06
C ARG A 370 -13.28 -31.41 5.37
N PRO A 371 -14.38 -30.67 5.13
CA PRO A 371 -15.40 -31.10 4.20
C PRO A 371 -14.84 -31.30 2.79
N PRO A 372 -15.37 -32.24 1.97
CA PRO A 372 -14.84 -32.51 0.63
C PRO A 372 -14.80 -31.30 -0.32
N TRP A 373 -15.71 -30.35 -0.13
CA TRP A 373 -15.82 -29.14 -0.96
C TRP A 373 -14.85 -28.01 -0.54
N LEU A 374 -14.25 -28.10 0.66
CA LEU A 374 -13.41 -27.03 1.23
C LEU A 374 -11.94 -27.31 1.01
N SER A 375 -11.32 -26.60 0.06
CA SER A 375 -9.86 -26.57 -0.07
C SER A 375 -9.21 -25.85 1.11
N ASN A 376 -8.00 -26.27 1.52
CA ASN A 376 -7.22 -25.52 2.52
C ASN A 376 -6.96 -24.07 2.07
N ASP A 377 -6.80 -23.81 0.76
CA ASP A 377 -6.57 -22.48 0.21
C ASP A 377 -7.75 -21.53 0.42
N LEU A 378 -8.98 -22.06 0.47
CA LEU A 378 -10.16 -21.25 0.76
C LEU A 378 -10.14 -20.64 2.17
N MET A 379 -9.43 -21.25 3.11
CA MET A 379 -9.31 -20.73 4.47
C MET A 379 -8.65 -19.35 4.52
N THR A 380 -7.74 -19.05 3.58
CA THR A 380 -7.08 -17.75 3.52
C THR A 380 -8.06 -16.60 3.26
N ASN A 381 -9.19 -16.88 2.60
CA ASN A 381 -10.22 -15.87 2.30
C ASN A 381 -11.00 -15.39 3.54
N PHE A 382 -10.93 -16.09 4.68
CA PHE A 382 -11.53 -15.58 5.92
C PHE A 382 -10.90 -14.26 6.38
N ASN A 383 -9.61 -14.01 6.08
CA ASN A 383 -8.98 -12.73 6.40
C ASN A 383 -9.59 -11.55 5.61
N PRO A 384 -9.61 -11.50 4.26
CA PRO A 384 -10.18 -10.37 3.53
C PRO A 384 -11.71 -10.24 3.72
N ILE A 385 -12.43 -11.34 3.95
CA ILE A 385 -13.86 -11.28 4.30
C ILE A 385 -14.05 -10.61 5.66
N ALA A 386 -13.30 -11.04 6.68
CA ALA A 386 -13.35 -10.44 8.01
C ALA A 386 -12.94 -8.96 7.97
N LEU A 387 -11.87 -8.61 7.23
CA LEU A 387 -11.44 -7.22 7.04
C LEU A 387 -12.58 -6.35 6.50
N THR A 388 -13.25 -6.81 5.44
CA THR A 388 -14.35 -6.08 4.80
C THR A 388 -15.53 -5.87 5.73
N LEU A 389 -15.83 -6.84 6.59
CA LEU A 389 -16.93 -6.75 7.57
C LEU A 389 -16.57 -5.89 8.77
N PHE A 390 -15.36 -6.05 9.30
CA PHE A 390 -14.96 -5.37 10.55
C PHE A 390 -14.44 -3.95 10.34
N LEU A 391 -13.92 -3.59 9.17
CA LEU A 391 -13.42 -2.24 8.91
C LEU A 391 -14.50 -1.17 9.12
N PRO A 392 -15.71 -1.26 8.50
CA PRO A 392 -16.78 -0.30 8.76
C PRO A 392 -17.24 -0.30 10.22
N PHE A 393 -17.26 -1.47 10.86
CA PHE A 393 -17.64 -1.58 12.28
C PHE A 393 -16.64 -0.86 13.19
N VAL A 394 -15.33 -1.05 12.97
CA VAL A 394 -14.28 -0.38 13.75
C VAL A 394 -14.34 1.14 13.55
N GLU A 395 -14.51 1.61 12.33
CA GLU A 395 -14.54 3.05 12.02
C GLU A 395 -15.82 3.72 12.49
N SER A 396 -16.99 3.10 12.26
CA SER A 396 -18.30 3.73 12.50
C SER A 396 -18.83 3.49 13.92
N VAL A 397 -18.41 2.43 14.59
CA VAL A 397 -18.92 2.05 15.91
C VAL A 397 -17.83 2.11 16.97
N LEU A 398 -16.72 1.40 16.80
CA LEU A 398 -15.71 1.25 17.84
C LEU A 398 -14.98 2.56 18.14
N PHE A 399 -14.45 3.26 17.12
CA PHE A 399 -13.74 4.51 17.34
C PHE A 399 -14.64 5.64 17.89
N PRO A 400 -15.87 5.87 17.39
CA PRO A 400 -16.78 6.83 18.02
C PRO A 400 -17.16 6.48 19.45
N TRP A 401 -17.34 5.19 19.77
CA TRP A 401 -17.63 4.73 21.14
C TRP A 401 -16.46 5.00 22.09
N LEU A 402 -15.21 4.74 21.66
CA LEU A 402 -14.01 5.05 22.44
C LEU A 402 -13.86 6.56 22.69
N ARG A 403 -14.11 7.38 21.66
CA ARG A 403 -14.08 8.84 21.79
C ARG A 403 -15.14 9.36 22.77
N LYS A 404 -16.34 8.76 22.79
CA LYS A 404 -17.38 9.08 23.79
C LYS A 404 -16.94 8.76 25.22
N LYS A 405 -16.01 7.82 25.40
CA LYS A 405 -15.39 7.49 26.69
C LYS A 405 -14.12 8.29 27.00
N ASN A 406 -13.81 9.32 26.21
CA ASN A 406 -12.57 10.11 26.29
C ASN A 406 -11.29 9.25 26.13
N ILE A 407 -11.38 8.13 25.40
CA ILE A 407 -10.23 7.30 25.03
C ILE A 407 -9.89 7.63 23.58
N GLU A 408 -8.88 8.49 23.38
CA GLU A 408 -8.32 8.75 22.05
C GLU A 408 -7.18 7.77 21.75
N LEU A 409 -7.41 6.85 20.84
CA LEU A 409 -6.37 5.95 20.36
C LEU A 409 -5.52 6.66 19.31
N LEU A 410 -4.33 7.08 19.70
CA LEU A 410 -3.33 7.70 18.85
C LEU A 410 -2.68 6.66 17.91
N PRO A 411 -2.07 7.06 16.78
CA PRO A 411 -1.59 6.13 15.75
C PRO A 411 -0.64 5.05 16.25
N MET A 412 0.34 5.41 17.10
CA MET A 412 1.31 4.42 17.60
C MET A 412 0.67 3.42 18.57
N ALA A 413 -0.29 3.88 19.39
CA ALA A 413 -1.08 3.01 20.25
C ALA A 413 -1.93 2.03 19.41
N ARG A 414 -2.57 2.50 18.32
CA ARG A 414 -3.33 1.62 17.40
C ARG A 414 -2.44 0.55 16.77
N ILE A 415 -1.29 0.95 16.24
CA ILE A 415 -0.32 0.01 15.65
C ILE A 415 0.11 -1.03 16.68
N SER A 416 0.38 -0.62 17.92
CA SER A 416 0.76 -1.55 19.01
C SER A 416 -0.36 -2.53 19.37
N ILE A 417 -1.63 -2.10 19.35
CA ILE A 417 -2.79 -3.00 19.50
C ILE A 417 -2.80 -4.03 18.35
N GLY A 418 -2.52 -3.60 17.12
CA GLY A 418 -2.39 -4.51 15.97
C GLY A 418 -1.31 -5.59 16.20
N PHE A 419 -0.14 -5.22 16.73
CA PHE A 419 0.91 -6.17 17.11
C PHE A 419 0.45 -7.15 18.20
N ALA A 420 -0.26 -6.68 19.22
CA ALA A 420 -0.79 -7.54 20.27
C ALA A 420 -1.80 -8.56 19.70
N LEU A 421 -2.69 -8.12 18.82
CA LEU A 421 -3.66 -9.00 18.18
C LEU A 421 -2.99 -10.08 17.33
N VAL A 422 -1.99 -9.71 16.52
CA VAL A 422 -1.29 -10.70 15.71
C VAL A 422 -0.48 -11.68 16.57
N ALA A 423 0.09 -11.24 17.70
CA ALA A 423 0.74 -12.12 18.66
C ALA A 423 -0.25 -13.13 19.27
N ILE A 424 -1.44 -12.68 19.68
CA ILE A 424 -2.53 -13.53 20.17
C ILE A 424 -2.94 -14.57 19.11
N SER A 425 -3.06 -14.15 17.85
CA SER A 425 -3.38 -15.07 16.75
C SER A 425 -2.31 -16.16 16.59
N MET A 426 -1.03 -15.82 16.69
CA MET A 426 0.07 -16.78 16.58
C MET A 426 0.15 -17.72 17.78
N VAL A 427 -0.16 -17.24 19.01
CA VAL A 427 -0.32 -18.11 20.19
C VAL A 427 -1.44 -19.12 19.95
N TYR A 428 -2.59 -18.66 19.48
CA TYR A 428 -3.72 -19.54 19.16
C TYR A 428 -3.33 -20.59 18.11
N ALA A 429 -2.66 -20.18 17.02
CA ALA A 429 -2.19 -21.08 15.98
C ALA A 429 -1.20 -22.13 16.50
N SER A 430 -0.31 -21.75 17.42
CA SER A 430 0.64 -22.66 18.07
C SER A 430 -0.08 -23.69 18.94
N VAL A 431 -1.04 -23.24 19.76
CA VAL A 431 -1.85 -24.15 20.60
C VAL A 431 -2.67 -25.10 19.73
N LEU A 432 -3.29 -24.60 18.66
CA LEU A 432 -4.05 -25.43 17.72
C LEU A 432 -3.15 -26.49 17.07
N GLN A 433 -1.93 -26.12 16.65
CA GLN A 433 -0.97 -27.05 16.06
C GLN A 433 -0.56 -28.14 17.04
N PHE A 434 -0.38 -27.79 18.31
CA PHE A 434 -0.09 -28.78 19.36
C PHE A 434 -1.22 -29.80 19.50
N TYR A 435 -2.49 -29.39 19.45
CA TYR A 435 -3.61 -30.33 19.50
C TYR A 435 -3.69 -31.18 18.21
N ILE A 436 -3.39 -30.61 17.02
CA ILE A 436 -3.34 -31.37 15.76
C ILE A 436 -2.35 -32.52 15.87
N TYR A 437 -1.15 -32.26 16.40
CA TYR A 437 -0.12 -33.29 16.58
C TYR A 437 -0.45 -34.34 17.67
N ARG A 438 -1.36 -34.04 18.57
CA ARG A 438 -1.86 -35.01 19.57
C ARG A 438 -3.04 -35.83 19.10
N SER A 439 -3.68 -35.43 17.98
CA SER A 439 -4.81 -36.16 17.43
C SER A 439 -4.35 -37.17 16.38
N GLY A 440 -5.06 -38.32 16.33
CA GLY A 440 -4.81 -39.34 15.30
C GLY A 440 -5.47 -38.99 13.95
N PRO A 441 -5.24 -39.81 12.92
CA PRO A 441 -4.45 -41.03 12.90
C PRO A 441 -2.95 -40.86 12.65
N PHE A 442 -2.48 -39.65 12.23
CA PHE A 442 -1.10 -39.42 11.79
C PHE A 442 -0.20 -38.73 12.85
N PHE A 443 -0.79 -38.22 13.93
CA PHE A 443 -0.09 -37.57 15.04
C PHE A 443 0.95 -36.51 14.57
N ASP A 444 2.20 -36.63 14.99
CA ASP A 444 3.29 -35.68 14.75
C ASP A 444 3.80 -35.63 13.31
N HIS A 445 3.40 -36.57 12.46
CA HIS A 445 3.87 -36.68 11.07
C HIS A 445 2.70 -36.81 10.09
N PRO A 446 1.79 -35.83 10.02
CA PRO A 446 0.63 -35.91 9.12
C PRO A 446 1.06 -35.90 7.63
N GLY A 447 2.20 -35.29 7.28
CA GLY A 447 2.73 -35.30 5.91
C GLY A 447 1.75 -34.76 4.86
N GLY A 448 0.92 -33.80 5.23
CA GLY A 448 -0.16 -33.28 4.38
C GLY A 448 -1.45 -34.11 4.40
N ARG A 449 -1.55 -35.17 5.22
CA ARG A 449 -2.76 -35.92 5.52
C ARG A 449 -3.51 -35.27 6.70
N SER A 450 -4.81 -35.56 6.84
CA SER A 450 -5.64 -34.93 7.88
C SER A 450 -5.69 -35.75 9.15
N ASN A 451 -5.43 -35.12 10.29
CA ASN A 451 -5.76 -35.60 11.62
C ASN A 451 -7.22 -35.25 11.97
N ASP A 452 -7.78 -35.87 13.02
CA ASP A 452 -9.19 -35.76 13.36
C ASP A 452 -9.49 -34.49 14.20
N ILE A 453 -9.09 -33.33 13.68
CA ILE A 453 -9.47 -32.01 14.20
C ILE A 453 -10.14 -31.22 13.09
N SER A 454 -11.28 -30.63 13.38
CA SER A 454 -12.06 -29.86 12.40
C SER A 454 -11.34 -28.57 12.00
N VAL A 455 -11.27 -28.28 10.69
CA VAL A 455 -10.66 -27.08 10.13
C VAL A 455 -11.31 -25.78 10.60
N TRP A 456 -12.55 -25.81 11.05
CA TRP A 456 -13.25 -24.63 11.54
C TRP A 456 -12.61 -23.99 12.79
N TRP A 457 -11.80 -24.75 13.55
CA TRP A 457 -10.97 -24.21 14.63
C TRP A 457 -9.88 -23.26 14.15
N GLN A 458 -9.63 -23.19 12.84
CA GLN A 458 -8.66 -22.27 12.28
C GLN A 458 -9.26 -20.92 11.87
N VAL A 459 -10.59 -20.75 11.87
CA VAL A 459 -11.24 -19.47 11.53
C VAL A 459 -10.85 -18.31 12.47
N PRO A 460 -10.80 -18.51 13.82
CA PRO A 460 -10.44 -17.43 14.74
C PRO A 460 -9.10 -16.74 14.44
N PRO A 461 -7.98 -17.43 14.17
CA PRO A 461 -6.73 -16.79 13.79
C PRO A 461 -6.86 -15.81 12.62
N TYR A 462 -7.58 -16.20 11.55
CA TYR A 462 -7.78 -15.32 10.39
C TYR A 462 -8.58 -14.06 10.75
N ILE A 463 -9.61 -14.19 11.56
CA ILE A 463 -10.41 -13.04 12.04
C ILE A 463 -9.55 -12.10 12.90
N ILE A 464 -8.75 -12.65 13.82
CA ILE A 464 -7.89 -11.86 14.70
C ILE A 464 -6.82 -11.12 13.87
N ILE A 465 -6.25 -11.78 12.84
CA ILE A 465 -5.27 -11.16 11.94
C ILE A 465 -5.93 -10.03 11.12
N ALA A 466 -7.17 -10.21 10.64
CA ALA A 466 -7.91 -9.15 9.95
C ALA A 466 -8.12 -7.92 10.83
N LEU A 467 -8.49 -8.11 12.10
CA LEU A 467 -8.57 -7.02 13.07
C LEU A 467 -7.20 -6.37 13.30
N ALA A 468 -6.15 -7.16 13.45
CA ALA A 468 -4.78 -6.65 13.59
C ALA A 468 -4.35 -5.79 12.38
N GLU A 469 -4.74 -6.19 11.18
CA GLU A 469 -4.49 -5.44 9.93
C GLU A 469 -5.18 -4.07 9.94
N ILE A 470 -6.43 -3.99 10.39
CA ILE A 470 -7.15 -2.71 10.53
C ILE A 470 -6.39 -1.78 11.47
N PHE A 471 -5.95 -2.29 12.63
CA PHE A 471 -5.27 -1.46 13.62
C PHE A 471 -3.83 -1.09 13.22
N ALA A 472 -3.07 -1.96 12.58
CA ALA A 472 -1.67 -1.69 12.27
C ALA A 472 -1.47 -1.14 10.84
N VAL A 473 -1.96 -1.84 9.80
CA VAL A 473 -1.65 -1.49 8.42
C VAL A 473 -2.41 -0.26 7.97
N VAL A 474 -3.73 -0.21 8.20
CA VAL A 474 -4.54 0.96 7.82
C VAL A 474 -4.04 2.21 8.55
N THR A 475 -3.74 2.09 9.86
CA THR A 475 -3.20 3.23 10.63
C THR A 475 -1.81 3.65 10.17
N SER A 476 -0.93 2.71 9.79
CA SER A 476 0.41 3.06 9.27
C SER A 476 0.34 3.79 7.93
N LEU A 477 -0.60 3.40 7.06
CA LEU A 477 -0.89 4.09 5.79
C LEU A 477 -1.43 5.50 6.03
N GLU A 478 -2.40 5.65 6.93
CA GLU A 478 -2.95 6.95 7.32
C GLU A 478 -1.84 7.88 7.85
N TYR A 479 -1.04 7.39 8.79
CA TYR A 479 0.08 8.13 9.37
C TYR A 479 1.09 8.56 8.31
N ALA A 480 1.49 7.64 7.43
CA ALA A 480 2.44 7.90 6.36
C ALA A 480 1.91 8.96 5.37
N TYR A 481 0.65 8.86 4.98
CA TYR A 481 0.04 9.78 4.03
C TYR A 481 -0.16 11.20 4.57
N VAL A 482 -0.61 11.32 5.83
CA VAL A 482 -0.89 12.61 6.47
C VAL A 482 0.40 13.40 6.75
N ARG A 483 1.47 12.70 7.13
CA ARG A 483 2.78 13.32 7.43
C ARG A 483 3.70 13.52 6.25
N ALA A 484 3.46 12.79 5.16
CA ALA A 484 4.27 12.94 3.95
C ALA A 484 4.12 14.34 3.35
N PRO A 485 5.23 14.99 2.96
CA PRO A 485 5.18 16.25 2.23
C PRO A 485 4.47 16.04 0.88
N PRO A 486 3.76 17.06 0.36
CA PRO A 486 3.00 16.94 -0.90
C PRO A 486 3.85 16.46 -2.08
N SER A 487 5.12 16.88 -2.13
CA SER A 487 6.09 16.54 -3.16
C SER A 487 6.56 15.07 -3.14
N MET A 488 6.42 14.37 -1.98
CA MET A 488 6.97 13.02 -1.75
C MET A 488 5.93 11.99 -1.30
N LYS A 489 4.63 12.27 -1.42
CA LYS A 489 3.55 11.37 -0.97
C LYS A 489 3.63 10.00 -1.64
N THR A 490 3.92 9.95 -2.94
CA THR A 490 3.99 8.69 -3.70
C THR A 490 5.11 7.78 -3.19
N ILE A 491 6.31 8.35 -2.98
CA ILE A 491 7.45 7.56 -2.49
C ILE A 491 7.26 7.08 -1.05
N VAL A 492 6.72 7.93 -0.17
CA VAL A 492 6.43 7.55 1.23
C VAL A 492 5.38 6.45 1.28
N SER A 493 4.34 6.52 0.44
CA SER A 493 3.34 5.46 0.31
C SER A 493 3.94 4.16 -0.23
N ALA A 494 4.82 4.23 -1.22
CA ALA A 494 5.54 3.06 -1.73
C ALA A 494 6.48 2.46 -0.68
N MET A 495 7.12 3.26 0.16
CA MET A 495 7.96 2.79 1.26
C MET A 495 7.18 2.02 2.32
N ASN A 496 5.87 2.25 2.48
CA ASN A 496 5.05 1.55 3.46
C ASN A 496 4.89 0.04 3.21
N VAL A 497 5.12 -0.42 1.98
CA VAL A 497 5.09 -1.86 1.66
C VAL A 497 6.45 -2.55 1.82
N VAL A 498 7.54 -1.79 1.97
CA VAL A 498 8.91 -2.34 2.15
C VAL A 498 9.07 -3.23 3.38
N PRO A 499 8.45 -2.94 4.54
CA PRO A 499 8.48 -3.85 5.69
C PRO A 499 7.99 -5.26 5.37
N ASN A 500 7.05 -5.40 4.44
CA ASN A 500 6.58 -6.71 4.01
C ASN A 500 7.68 -7.47 3.24
N ALA A 501 8.45 -6.80 2.37
CA ALA A 501 9.64 -7.39 1.77
C ALA A 501 10.67 -7.80 2.83
N GLY A 502 10.90 -6.94 3.85
CA GLY A 502 11.79 -7.25 4.97
C GLY A 502 11.35 -8.49 5.76
N SER A 503 10.04 -8.68 5.94
CA SER A 503 9.48 -9.85 6.62
C SER A 503 9.80 -11.15 5.90
N ALA A 504 9.80 -11.14 4.57
CA ALA A 504 10.14 -12.30 3.76
C ALA A 504 11.58 -12.81 4.06
N LEU A 505 12.52 -11.90 4.33
CA LEU A 505 13.87 -12.27 4.75
C LEU A 505 13.91 -12.93 6.12
N LEU A 506 13.08 -12.47 7.08
CA LEU A 506 12.99 -13.09 8.40
C LEU A 506 12.43 -14.53 8.35
N VAL A 507 11.54 -14.82 7.39
CA VAL A 507 11.01 -16.17 7.22
C VAL A 507 12.12 -17.17 6.92
N TYR A 508 13.18 -16.77 6.20
CA TYR A 508 14.32 -17.66 5.92
C TYR A 508 15.02 -18.13 7.19
N ALA A 509 15.10 -17.30 8.23
CA ALA A 509 15.63 -17.70 9.52
C ALA A 509 14.77 -18.76 10.23
N LEU A 510 13.46 -18.79 9.95
CA LEU A 510 12.49 -19.71 10.53
C LEU A 510 12.23 -20.96 9.64
N LEU A 511 12.78 -21.02 8.43
CA LEU A 511 12.58 -22.16 7.52
C LEU A 511 12.90 -23.54 8.14
N PRO A 512 13.94 -23.72 8.96
CA PRO A 512 14.19 -25.00 9.61
C PRO A 512 13.04 -25.49 10.51
N LEU A 513 12.20 -24.56 10.99
CA LEU A 513 11.03 -24.87 11.82
C LEU A 513 9.77 -25.16 10.98
N ASN A 514 9.79 -24.93 9.66
CA ASN A 514 8.66 -25.16 8.75
C ASN A 514 8.55 -26.64 8.31
N ARG A 515 8.65 -27.55 9.27
CA ARG A 515 8.52 -28.98 9.02
C ARG A 515 7.86 -29.67 10.22
N ASP A 516 7.20 -30.78 9.99
CA ASP A 516 6.66 -31.61 11.07
C ASP A 516 7.82 -32.29 11.83
N PRO A 517 7.79 -32.33 13.17
CA PRO A 517 6.76 -31.82 14.09
C PRO A 517 7.04 -30.40 14.63
N LEU A 518 7.92 -29.60 14.00
CA LEU A 518 8.43 -28.34 14.52
C LEU A 518 7.51 -27.13 14.24
N LEU A 519 6.41 -27.31 13.51
CA LEU A 519 5.53 -26.20 13.12
C LEU A 519 4.90 -25.50 14.33
N THR A 520 4.65 -26.21 15.43
CA THR A 520 4.21 -25.62 16.71
C THR A 520 5.21 -24.57 17.22
N TRP A 521 6.49 -24.89 17.17
CA TRP A 521 7.56 -24.00 17.62
C TRP A 521 7.74 -22.81 16.67
N ASN A 522 7.47 -22.98 15.39
CA ASN A 522 7.47 -21.86 14.43
C ASN A 522 6.46 -20.80 14.84
N PHE A 523 5.18 -21.18 15.04
CA PHE A 523 4.15 -20.26 15.51
C PHE A 523 4.49 -19.66 16.86
N ALA A 524 5.04 -20.42 17.80
CA ALA A 524 5.44 -19.93 19.12
C ALA A 524 6.56 -18.87 19.03
N CYS A 525 7.59 -19.10 18.19
CA CYS A 525 8.65 -18.12 17.97
C CYS A 525 8.11 -16.81 17.39
N ILE A 526 7.22 -16.89 16.41
CA ILE A 526 6.60 -15.70 15.80
C ILE A 526 5.73 -14.97 16.83
N ALA A 527 4.97 -15.69 17.65
CA ALA A 527 4.16 -15.11 18.72
C ALA A 527 5.01 -14.35 19.75
N ILE A 528 6.14 -14.92 20.16
CA ILE A 528 7.09 -14.28 21.10
C ILE A 528 7.68 -13.03 20.47
N LEU A 529 8.15 -13.11 19.21
CA LEU A 529 8.70 -11.95 18.49
C LEU A 529 7.68 -10.82 18.35
N ALA A 530 6.43 -11.14 17.98
CA ALA A 530 5.36 -10.17 17.89
C ALA A 530 4.99 -9.56 19.26
N GLY A 531 4.96 -10.37 20.33
CA GLY A 531 4.73 -9.90 21.69
C GLY A 531 5.81 -8.94 22.18
N ILE A 532 7.10 -9.27 21.97
CA ILE A 532 8.22 -8.38 22.29
C ILE A 532 8.11 -7.09 21.46
N SER A 533 7.81 -7.21 20.17
CA SER A 533 7.66 -6.06 19.27
C SER A 533 6.50 -5.15 19.66
N THR A 534 5.42 -5.67 20.25
CA THR A 534 4.30 -4.87 20.79
C THR A 534 4.80 -3.86 21.82
N VAL A 535 5.55 -4.34 22.82
CA VAL A 535 6.08 -3.50 23.91
C VAL A 535 7.16 -2.55 23.39
N TRP A 536 8.09 -3.10 22.61
CA TRP A 536 9.19 -2.32 22.05
C TRP A 536 8.69 -1.17 21.15
N PHE A 537 7.76 -1.45 20.22
CA PHE A 537 7.22 -0.47 19.29
C PHE A 537 6.52 0.67 20.02
N TYR A 538 5.63 0.35 20.99
CA TYR A 538 4.94 1.36 21.77
C TYR A 538 5.92 2.21 22.59
N TRP A 539 6.87 1.59 23.28
CA TRP A 539 7.84 2.30 24.13
C TRP A 539 8.76 3.21 23.31
N PHE A 540 9.18 2.75 22.14
CA PHE A 540 10.13 3.49 21.28
C PHE A 540 9.46 4.63 20.51
N PHE A 541 8.21 4.46 20.07
CA PHE A 541 7.52 5.43 19.22
C PHE A 541 6.42 6.24 19.93
N ARG A 542 6.19 6.06 21.24
CA ARG A 542 5.16 6.81 21.98
C ARG A 542 5.30 8.33 21.89
N ASP A 543 6.54 8.83 21.74
CA ASP A 543 6.81 10.28 21.61
C ASP A 543 6.29 10.85 20.27
N GLU A 544 6.15 10.00 19.25
CA GLU A 544 5.52 10.39 17.97
C GLU A 544 4.02 10.63 18.13
N ASP A 545 3.34 9.92 19.03
CA ASP A 545 1.94 10.17 19.38
C ASP A 545 1.76 11.56 19.99
N THR A 546 2.68 12.00 20.85
CA THR A 546 2.65 13.34 21.45
C THR A 546 2.83 14.43 20.39
N LYS A 547 3.73 14.21 19.43
CA LYS A 547 3.93 15.13 18.30
C LYS A 547 2.71 15.19 17.39
N TRP A 548 2.12 14.02 17.11
CA TRP A 548 0.90 13.90 16.31
C TRP A 548 -0.26 14.65 16.94
N GLY A 549 -0.50 14.49 18.24
CA GLY A 549 -1.55 15.20 18.98
C GLY A 549 -1.40 16.70 18.85
N LYS A 550 -0.22 17.25 19.11
CA LYS A 550 0.07 18.67 18.97
C LYS A 550 -0.14 19.21 17.54
N GLU A 551 0.27 18.45 16.54
CA GLU A 551 0.10 18.83 15.13
C GLU A 551 -1.38 18.86 14.73
N MET A 552 -2.16 17.90 15.20
CA MET A 552 -3.60 17.85 14.93
C MET A 552 -4.36 18.95 15.66
N ASP A 553 -4.00 19.28 16.89
CA ASP A 553 -4.61 20.36 17.65
C ASP A 553 -4.33 21.71 16.99
N SER A 554 -3.09 21.96 16.56
CA SER A 554 -2.74 23.17 15.80
C SER A 554 -3.54 23.29 14.48
N LYS A 555 -3.70 22.19 13.73
CA LYS A 555 -4.54 22.18 12.52
C LYS A 555 -6.02 22.47 12.83
N ARG A 556 -6.54 21.95 13.94
CA ARG A 556 -7.92 22.22 14.40
C ARG A 556 -8.10 23.68 14.79
N GLU A 557 -7.12 24.29 15.44
CA GLU A 557 -7.17 25.73 15.79
C GLU A 557 -7.18 26.62 14.55
N ILE A 558 -6.29 26.35 13.58
CA ILE A 558 -6.26 27.08 12.30
C ILE A 558 -7.60 26.95 11.54
N LEU A 559 -8.18 25.75 11.53
CA LEU A 559 -9.48 25.54 10.89
C LEU A 559 -10.62 26.29 11.60
N LYS A 560 -10.59 26.38 12.93
CA LYS A 560 -11.56 27.17 13.69
C LYS A 560 -11.40 28.66 13.42
N GLU A 561 -10.16 29.15 13.42
CA GLU A 561 -9.86 30.55 13.14
C GLU A 561 -10.27 30.95 11.71
N ASN A 562 -9.98 30.11 10.72
CA ASN A 562 -10.43 30.32 9.34
C ASN A 562 -11.97 30.28 9.22
N TYR A 563 -12.65 29.39 9.95
CA TYR A 563 -14.12 29.35 9.98
C TYR A 563 -14.71 30.60 10.60
N GLU A 564 -14.13 31.10 11.70
CA GLU A 564 -14.56 32.34 12.34
C GLU A 564 -14.29 33.59 11.48
N LEU A 565 -13.18 33.61 10.74
CA LEU A 565 -12.88 34.70 9.79
C LEU A 565 -13.89 34.74 8.63
N VAL A 566 -14.24 33.57 8.09
CA VAL A 566 -15.24 33.45 7.01
C VAL A 566 -16.63 33.86 7.51
N THR A 567 -16.98 33.51 8.75
CA THR A 567 -18.28 33.90 9.35
C THR A 567 -18.33 35.37 9.75
N ARG A 568 -17.20 36.01 10.11
CA ARG A 568 -17.11 37.45 10.42
C ARG A 568 -16.98 38.35 9.18
N GLY A 569 -16.40 37.84 8.08
CA GLY A 569 -16.24 38.56 6.81
C GLY A 569 -17.50 38.55 5.93
N GLY A 570 -18.54 37.82 6.32
CA GLY A 570 -19.85 37.75 5.66
C GLY A 570 -20.96 38.55 6.35
N SER A 571 -20.60 39.35 7.36
CA SER A 571 -21.56 40.27 8.07
C SER A 571 -21.38 41.71 7.64
#